data_29c5624a3a46583fb1e8ca349ed09c62
#
_entry.id   29c5624a3a46583fb1e8ca349ed09c62
#
_cell.length_a   1.000
_cell.length_b   1.000
_cell.length_c   1.000
_cell.angle_alpha   90.00
_cell.angle_beta   90.00
_cell.angle_gamma   90.00
#
_symmetry.space_group_name_H-M   'P 1'
#
loop_
_entity.id
_entity.type
_entity.pdbx_description
1 polymer ?
#
loop_
_entity_poly.entity_id
_entity_poly.type
_entity_poly.pdbx_seq_one_letter_code
_entity_poly.pdbx_strand_id
1 'polypeptide(L)'
;FIAGVAIMLYTMASFLVFYLIQGTLTLPGIAAMLLGIGMAVDASIITFERIKDQLKIGVPLEKAVKLGNEESLSSILDANITTFIIAVILFILGQSSVKGFATMLIINIILTIAILVYLEKYVILLFAKSGVFDNKINLFIGLPKKKIIPAKEVRIPFKKLDFVNSRKIMLPIILIVIVGGLTYSLIKGFNFAVDFTGGTSITVNTTDKVSLDGYTIDKINSTKDSTTITIKEKLNKDEVKELSKKLEEEYNTSADIYVVSDLVKKQLIKNAIIAVLVAFLGITAYVSIRFRFNYAISGIVALLHDVLITTIFFGVFKLEIDSIFIAALLTIIGYSINDTIVTFDMIRRNYKNRKNIDKEKLKDIVNDSVRLTFFRSIMTTVTTIIPIICLIIFGASEILNFNLALLVGFIAGVFSSIYVSNQLWLILESRRITKPKKEKKKLDEVEELKVKGVNC
;
A
#
# COMPACT_ATOMS: atom_id res chain seq x y z
N PHE A 1 22.89 2.68 11.43
CA PHE A 1 23.57 1.40 11.69
C PHE A 1 22.61 0.35 12.28
N ILE A 2 21.93 0.63 13.41
CA ILE A 2 21.00 -0.33 14.06
C ILE A 2 19.90 -0.79 13.09
N ALA A 3 19.23 0.14 12.39
CA ALA A 3 18.23 -0.19 11.38
C ALA A 3 18.79 -1.08 10.26
N GLY A 4 20.00 -0.79 9.78
CA GLY A 4 20.63 -1.63 8.75
C GLY A 4 20.88 -3.07 9.22
N VAL A 5 21.34 -3.25 10.46
CA VAL A 5 21.52 -4.58 11.07
C VAL A 5 20.17 -5.28 11.26
N ALA A 6 19.14 -4.55 11.71
CA ALA A 6 17.80 -5.09 11.89
C ALA A 6 17.18 -5.56 10.56
N ILE A 7 17.36 -4.79 9.48
CA ILE A 7 16.90 -5.15 8.13
C ILE A 7 17.66 -6.37 7.59
N MET A 8 18.98 -6.45 7.83
CA MET A 8 19.76 -7.63 7.46
C MET A 8 19.27 -8.88 8.20
N LEU A 9 19.04 -8.78 9.51
CA LEU A 9 18.48 -9.87 10.32
C LEU A 9 17.07 -10.25 9.82
N TYR A 10 16.23 -9.28 9.50
CA TYR A 10 14.91 -9.48 8.94
C TYR A 10 14.98 -10.26 7.61
N THR A 11 15.87 -9.86 6.70
CA THR A 11 16.04 -10.53 5.42
C THR A 11 16.51 -11.98 5.60
N MET A 12 17.50 -12.21 6.46
CA MET A 12 17.97 -13.56 6.80
C MET A 12 16.86 -14.40 7.41
N ALA A 13 16.09 -13.84 8.34
CA ALA A 13 14.97 -14.52 8.99
C ALA A 13 13.86 -14.86 7.98
N SER A 14 13.58 -13.98 6.99
CA SER A 14 12.61 -14.25 5.93
C SER A 14 13.01 -15.47 5.10
N PHE A 15 14.27 -15.56 4.69
CA PHE A 15 14.78 -16.74 3.98
C PHE A 15 14.73 -17.99 4.86
N LEU A 16 15.15 -17.90 6.14
CA LEU A 16 15.16 -19.03 7.06
C LEU A 16 13.75 -19.59 7.30
N VAL A 17 12.78 -18.72 7.58
CA VAL A 17 11.39 -19.15 7.81
C VAL A 17 10.83 -19.79 6.55
N PHE A 18 11.06 -19.19 5.39
CA PHE A 18 10.60 -19.74 4.13
C PHE A 18 11.21 -21.13 3.83
N TYR A 19 12.50 -21.31 4.11
CA TYR A 19 13.18 -22.60 4.01
C TYR A 19 12.58 -23.63 4.97
N LEU A 20 12.32 -23.25 6.23
CA LEU A 20 11.77 -24.15 7.24
C LEU A 20 10.35 -24.65 6.90
N ILE A 21 9.52 -23.82 6.30
CA ILE A 21 8.18 -24.23 5.86
C ILE A 21 8.19 -25.00 4.52
N GLN A 22 9.38 -25.21 3.94
CA GLN A 22 9.56 -25.87 2.63
C GLN A 22 8.68 -25.26 1.53
N GLY A 23 8.52 -23.92 1.56
CA GLY A 23 7.72 -23.19 0.59
C GLY A 23 8.35 -23.22 -0.81
N THR A 24 7.51 -23.30 -1.84
CA THR A 24 7.97 -23.11 -3.22
C THR A 24 8.12 -21.63 -3.52
N LEU A 25 9.34 -21.20 -3.86
CA LEU A 25 9.63 -19.81 -4.19
C LEU A 25 9.13 -19.50 -5.61
N THR A 26 7.99 -18.80 -5.68
CA THR A 26 7.44 -18.32 -6.95
C THR A 26 8.04 -16.96 -7.32
N LEU A 27 8.05 -16.58 -8.59
CA LEU A 27 8.52 -15.26 -9.04
C LEU A 27 7.78 -14.11 -8.31
N PRO A 28 6.44 -14.11 -8.19
CA PRO A 28 5.76 -13.12 -7.36
C PRO A 28 6.10 -13.22 -5.87
N GLY A 29 6.45 -14.40 -5.36
CA GLY A 29 6.92 -14.59 -4.00
C GLY A 29 8.25 -13.88 -3.73
N ILE A 30 9.18 -13.89 -4.69
CA ILE A 30 10.43 -13.10 -4.63
C ILE A 30 10.10 -11.61 -4.60
N ALA A 31 9.18 -11.17 -5.44
CA ALA A 31 8.73 -9.77 -5.43
C ALA A 31 8.11 -9.36 -4.09
N ALA A 32 7.28 -10.25 -3.47
CA ALA A 32 6.73 -10.02 -2.13
C ALA A 32 7.81 -9.91 -1.06
N MET A 33 8.87 -10.73 -1.14
CA MET A 33 9.98 -10.67 -0.20
C MET A 33 10.71 -9.33 -0.30
N LEU A 34 11.03 -8.87 -1.51
CA LEU A 34 11.69 -7.60 -1.73
C LEU A 34 10.80 -6.40 -1.35
N LEU A 35 9.51 -6.48 -1.64
CA LEU A 35 8.52 -5.51 -1.18
C LEU A 35 8.47 -5.46 0.36
N GLY A 36 8.55 -6.63 1.01
CA GLY A 36 8.62 -6.75 2.46
C GLY A 36 9.81 -6.03 3.08
N ILE A 37 10.98 -6.05 2.41
CA ILE A 37 12.15 -5.27 2.84
C ILE A 37 11.83 -3.76 2.80
N GLY A 38 11.17 -3.27 1.74
CA GLY A 38 10.74 -1.88 1.63
C GLY A 38 9.80 -1.47 2.77
N MET A 39 8.79 -2.30 3.07
CA MET A 39 7.87 -2.08 4.19
C MET A 39 8.56 -2.16 5.57
N ALA A 40 9.56 -3.01 5.70
CA ALA A 40 10.38 -3.13 6.90
C ALA A 40 11.18 -1.85 7.16
N VAL A 41 11.78 -1.29 6.12
CA VAL A 41 12.49 0.01 6.18
C VAL A 41 11.54 1.13 6.62
N ASP A 42 10.28 1.13 6.13
CA ASP A 42 9.27 2.13 6.51
C ASP A 42 8.99 2.09 8.03
N ALA A 43 8.84 0.92 8.63
CA ALA A 43 8.65 0.79 10.08
C ALA A 43 9.79 1.41 10.89
N SER A 44 11.06 1.19 10.48
CA SER A 44 12.23 1.82 11.09
C SER A 44 12.23 3.34 10.88
N ILE A 45 11.92 3.83 9.67
CA ILE A 45 11.84 5.27 9.37
C ILE A 45 10.83 5.96 10.31
N ILE A 46 9.64 5.39 10.47
CA ILE A 46 8.61 5.93 11.37
C ILE A 46 9.14 6.05 12.80
N THR A 47 9.78 5.01 13.30
CA THR A 47 10.34 4.99 14.67
C THR A 47 11.40 6.06 14.84
N PHE A 48 12.39 6.11 13.94
CA PHE A 48 13.48 7.10 14.03
C PHE A 48 12.99 8.53 13.83
N GLU A 49 11.98 8.76 13.00
CA GLU A 49 11.40 10.10 12.81
C GLU A 49 10.71 10.59 14.09
N ARG A 50 9.92 9.74 14.77
CA ARG A 50 9.30 10.08 16.06
C ARG A 50 10.36 10.38 17.13
N ILE A 51 11.42 9.60 17.21
CA ILE A 51 12.53 9.87 18.13
C ILE A 51 13.18 11.22 17.82
N LYS A 52 13.44 11.51 16.52
CA LYS A 52 14.00 12.80 16.09
C LYS A 52 13.09 13.98 16.47
N ASP A 53 11.79 13.83 16.35
CA ASP A 53 10.85 14.91 16.69
C ASP A 53 10.90 15.22 18.18
N GLN A 54 10.98 14.22 19.06
CA GLN A 54 11.17 14.41 20.50
C GLN A 54 12.51 15.07 20.83
N LEU A 55 13.59 14.67 20.14
CA LEU A 55 14.91 15.28 20.33
C LEU A 55 14.97 16.74 19.87
N LYS A 56 14.29 17.09 18.76
CA LYS A 56 14.24 18.48 18.26
C LYS A 56 13.65 19.46 19.26
N ILE A 57 12.71 19.03 20.10
CA ILE A 57 12.09 19.84 21.15
C ILE A 57 12.90 19.82 22.48
N GLY A 58 14.07 19.16 22.49
CA GLY A 58 14.98 19.16 23.61
C GLY A 58 14.74 18.07 24.66
N VAL A 59 13.95 17.03 24.35
CA VAL A 59 13.79 15.89 25.25
C VAL A 59 15.10 15.10 25.35
N PRO A 60 15.56 14.68 26.54
CA PRO A 60 16.75 13.85 26.72
C PRO A 60 16.67 12.55 25.92
N LEU A 61 17.82 11.99 25.45
CA LEU A 61 17.90 10.88 24.51
C LEU A 61 17.09 9.64 24.95
N GLU A 62 17.29 9.15 26.17
CA GLU A 62 16.57 7.98 26.67
C GLU A 62 15.06 8.18 26.67
N LYS A 63 14.60 9.34 27.16
CA LYS A 63 13.18 9.69 27.20
C LYS A 63 12.62 9.89 25.79
N ALA A 64 13.37 10.49 24.88
CA ALA A 64 12.99 10.68 23.48
C ALA A 64 12.82 9.35 22.75
N VAL A 65 13.72 8.39 22.99
CA VAL A 65 13.62 7.03 22.45
C VAL A 65 12.38 6.31 22.99
N LYS A 66 12.12 6.38 24.30
CA LYS A 66 10.95 5.76 24.91
C LYS A 66 9.64 6.33 24.31
N LEU A 67 9.49 7.64 24.29
CA LEU A 67 8.33 8.32 23.73
C LEU A 67 8.18 8.05 22.24
N GLY A 68 9.26 8.11 21.45
CA GLY A 68 9.23 7.84 20.02
C GLY A 68 8.82 6.40 19.71
N ASN A 69 9.29 5.42 20.49
CA ASN A 69 8.88 4.02 20.38
C ASN A 69 7.39 3.82 20.67
N GLU A 70 6.87 4.48 21.70
CA GLU A 70 5.44 4.42 22.06
C GLU A 70 4.57 5.09 20.98
N GLU A 71 4.95 6.28 20.52
CA GLU A 71 4.19 7.03 19.51
C GLU A 71 4.19 6.39 18.13
N SER A 72 5.29 5.70 17.75
CA SER A 72 5.39 5.01 16.46
C SER A 72 4.60 3.70 16.40
N LEU A 73 4.41 3.02 17.56
CA LEU A 73 3.83 1.69 17.63
C LEU A 73 2.46 1.60 16.97
N SER A 74 1.55 2.52 17.31
CA SER A 74 0.19 2.53 16.76
C SER A 74 0.20 2.64 15.23
N SER A 75 1.00 3.57 14.67
CA SER A 75 1.05 3.76 13.22
C SER A 75 1.63 2.55 12.49
N ILE A 76 2.67 1.92 13.06
CA ILE A 76 3.29 0.73 12.46
C ILE A 76 2.33 -0.47 12.52
N LEU A 77 1.63 -0.66 13.64
CA LEU A 77 0.65 -1.73 13.76
C LEU A 77 -0.55 -1.52 12.82
N ASP A 78 -1.06 -0.30 12.74
CA ASP A 78 -2.17 0.04 11.84
C ASP A 78 -1.80 -0.30 10.36
N ALA A 79 -0.59 0.01 9.94
CA ALA A 79 -0.06 -0.31 8.61
C ALA A 79 0.04 -1.82 8.36
N ASN A 80 0.61 -2.54 9.32
CA ASN A 80 0.79 -3.99 9.19
C ASN A 80 -0.55 -4.75 9.23
N ILE A 81 -1.53 -4.30 10.02
CA ILE A 81 -2.87 -4.89 10.07
C ILE A 81 -3.59 -4.75 8.72
N THR A 82 -3.54 -3.58 8.09
CA THR A 82 -4.18 -3.38 6.79
C THR A 82 -3.57 -4.26 5.71
N THR A 83 -2.25 -4.37 5.67
CA THR A 83 -1.54 -5.26 4.74
C THR A 83 -1.79 -6.73 5.06
N PHE A 84 -1.90 -7.09 6.34
CA PHE A 84 -2.22 -8.45 6.76
C PHE A 84 -3.62 -8.89 6.32
N ILE A 85 -4.62 -8.01 6.42
CA ILE A 85 -5.98 -8.27 5.90
C ILE A 85 -5.92 -8.63 4.42
N ILE A 86 -5.19 -7.84 3.63
CA ILE A 86 -5.01 -8.10 2.19
C ILE A 86 -4.27 -9.41 1.94
N ALA A 87 -3.19 -9.68 2.66
CA ALA A 87 -2.42 -10.91 2.51
C ALA A 87 -3.26 -12.16 2.82
N VAL A 88 -4.11 -12.12 3.83
CA VAL A 88 -5.05 -13.21 4.15
C VAL A 88 -6.09 -13.39 3.05
N ILE A 89 -6.64 -12.33 2.51
CA ILE A 89 -7.60 -12.39 1.39
C ILE A 89 -6.95 -13.03 0.16
N LEU A 90 -5.73 -12.60 -0.18
CA LEU A 90 -4.95 -13.18 -1.28
C LEU A 90 -4.60 -14.65 -1.04
N PHE A 91 -4.31 -15.04 0.19
CA PHE A 91 -4.00 -16.42 0.54
C PHE A 91 -5.23 -17.33 0.37
N ILE A 92 -6.41 -16.86 0.77
CA ILE A 92 -7.66 -17.64 0.70
C ILE A 92 -8.20 -17.71 -0.73
N LEU A 93 -8.25 -16.58 -1.45
CA LEU A 93 -8.90 -16.46 -2.74
C LEU A 93 -7.95 -16.58 -3.94
N GLY A 94 -6.65 -16.37 -3.72
CA GLY A 94 -5.61 -16.49 -4.76
C GLY A 94 -5.37 -17.96 -5.15
N GLN A 95 -4.79 -18.14 -6.32
CA GLN A 95 -4.40 -19.45 -6.84
C GLN A 95 -2.93 -19.44 -7.23
N SER A 96 -2.32 -20.63 -7.26
CA SER A 96 -0.93 -20.82 -7.75
C SER A 96 0.05 -19.74 -7.24
N SER A 97 0.64 -18.97 -8.13
CA SER A 97 1.65 -17.94 -7.86
C SER A 97 1.17 -16.85 -6.89
N VAL A 98 -0.12 -16.50 -6.92
CA VAL A 98 -0.71 -15.50 -6.01
C VAL A 98 -0.70 -15.99 -4.56
N LYS A 99 -0.87 -17.28 -4.31
CA LYS A 99 -0.75 -17.86 -2.96
C LYS A 99 0.69 -17.78 -2.43
N GLY A 100 1.68 -18.06 -3.30
CA GLY A 100 3.10 -17.91 -2.95
C GLY A 100 3.43 -16.47 -2.54
N PHE A 101 2.94 -15.49 -3.31
CA PHE A 101 3.05 -14.07 -2.99
C PHE A 101 2.42 -13.74 -1.62
N ALA A 102 1.17 -14.18 -1.40
CA ALA A 102 0.44 -13.93 -0.15
C ALA A 102 1.13 -14.57 1.07
N THR A 103 1.65 -15.78 0.93
CA THR A 103 2.40 -16.47 1.97
C THR A 103 3.63 -15.66 2.39
N MET A 104 4.40 -15.17 1.42
CA MET A 104 5.56 -14.31 1.70
C MET A 104 5.16 -13.01 2.36
N LEU A 105 4.06 -12.37 1.96
CA LEU A 105 3.57 -11.17 2.65
C LEU A 105 3.22 -11.45 4.11
N ILE A 106 2.53 -12.55 4.41
CA ILE A 106 2.19 -12.92 5.79
C ILE A 106 3.45 -13.12 6.63
N ILE A 107 4.43 -13.87 6.12
CA ILE A 107 5.72 -14.07 6.79
C ILE A 107 6.41 -12.74 7.05
N ASN A 108 6.49 -11.89 6.03
CA ASN A 108 7.12 -10.59 6.12
C ASN A 108 6.48 -9.69 7.19
N ILE A 109 5.16 -9.67 7.29
CA ILE A 109 4.45 -8.89 8.30
C ILE A 109 4.74 -9.41 9.71
N ILE A 110 4.72 -10.73 9.92
CA ILE A 110 5.04 -11.34 11.21
C ILE A 110 6.48 -10.99 11.61
N LEU A 111 7.43 -11.12 10.70
CA LEU A 111 8.83 -10.80 10.95
C LEU A 111 9.05 -9.29 11.16
N THR A 112 8.33 -8.42 10.45
CA THR A 112 8.36 -6.98 10.69
C THR A 112 7.96 -6.66 12.13
N ILE A 113 6.88 -7.26 12.61
CA ILE A 113 6.44 -7.06 13.99
C ILE A 113 7.48 -7.62 14.98
N ALA A 114 7.98 -8.83 14.78
CA ALA A 114 8.93 -9.45 15.69
C ALA A 114 10.28 -8.73 15.74
N ILE A 115 10.86 -8.40 14.59
CA ILE A 115 12.22 -7.87 14.50
C ILE A 115 12.24 -6.33 14.61
N LEU A 116 11.39 -5.63 13.84
CA LEU A 116 11.49 -4.17 13.77
C LEU A 116 10.66 -3.48 14.86
N VAL A 117 9.51 -4.06 15.24
CA VAL A 117 8.69 -3.44 16.28
C VAL A 117 9.19 -3.81 17.69
N TYR A 118 9.60 -5.06 17.92
CA TYR A 118 10.04 -5.47 19.25
C TYR A 118 11.57 -5.45 19.40
N LEU A 119 12.30 -6.21 18.58
CA LEU A 119 13.74 -6.38 18.78
C LEU A 119 14.50 -5.07 18.50
N GLU A 120 14.27 -4.40 17.37
CA GLU A 120 14.97 -3.15 17.02
C GLU A 120 14.71 -2.06 18.08
N LYS A 121 13.45 -1.85 18.47
CA LYS A 121 13.09 -0.86 19.49
C LYS A 121 13.73 -1.15 20.83
N TYR A 122 13.81 -2.44 21.22
CA TYR A 122 14.49 -2.85 22.43
C TYR A 122 16.00 -2.55 22.37
N VAL A 123 16.64 -2.86 21.24
CA VAL A 123 18.06 -2.57 21.01
C VAL A 123 18.34 -1.08 21.06
N ILE A 124 17.53 -0.26 20.35
CA ILE A 124 17.66 1.22 20.38
C ILE A 124 17.56 1.75 21.82
N LEU A 125 16.62 1.22 22.61
CA LEU A 125 16.45 1.64 23.99
C LEU A 125 17.65 1.24 24.88
N LEU A 126 18.24 0.05 24.68
CA LEU A 126 19.46 -0.38 25.39
C LEU A 126 20.63 0.57 25.09
N PHE A 127 20.84 0.93 23.81
CA PHE A 127 21.87 1.89 23.42
C PHE A 127 21.62 3.30 23.99
N ALA A 128 20.37 3.74 24.05
CA ALA A 128 20.03 5.01 24.66
C ALA A 128 20.28 5.04 26.18
N LYS A 129 19.99 3.93 26.88
CA LYS A 129 20.24 3.77 28.32
C LYS A 129 21.72 3.68 28.69
N SER A 130 22.59 3.25 27.76
CA SER A 130 24.01 3.12 28.03
C SER A 130 24.73 4.47 28.28
N GLY A 131 24.09 5.61 27.96
CA GLY A 131 24.64 6.96 28.09
C GLY A 131 25.78 7.31 27.11
N VAL A 132 26.27 6.32 26.34
CA VAL A 132 27.40 6.49 25.40
C VAL A 132 27.14 7.56 24.33
N PHE A 133 25.84 7.70 23.96
CA PHE A 133 25.40 8.57 22.87
C PHE A 133 24.81 9.92 23.31
N ASP A 134 24.73 10.22 24.61
CA ASP A 134 24.13 11.47 25.11
C ASP A 134 24.77 12.72 24.53
N ASN A 135 26.10 12.69 24.40
CA ASN A 135 26.86 13.77 23.76
C ASN A 135 27.10 13.60 22.26
N LYS A 136 26.71 12.44 21.68
CA LYS A 136 26.96 12.04 20.29
C LYS A 136 25.65 11.73 19.54
N ILE A 137 24.60 12.51 19.81
CA ILE A 137 23.24 12.32 19.20
C ILE A 137 23.33 12.31 17.66
N ASN A 138 24.22 13.11 17.08
CA ASN A 138 24.43 13.13 15.63
C ASN A 138 24.92 11.78 15.08
N LEU A 139 25.80 11.09 15.81
CA LEU A 139 26.28 9.76 15.42
C LEU A 139 25.18 8.68 15.57
N PHE A 140 24.34 8.81 16.60
CA PHE A 140 23.30 7.83 16.90
C PHE A 140 22.10 7.91 15.95
N ILE A 141 21.62 9.13 15.68
CA ILE A 141 20.36 9.36 14.95
C ILE A 141 20.53 10.30 13.72
N GLY A 142 21.71 10.82 13.48
CA GLY A 142 21.97 11.76 12.37
C GLY A 142 21.31 13.14 12.58
N LEU A 143 21.08 13.55 13.83
CA LEU A 143 20.53 14.86 14.17
C LEU A 143 21.62 15.81 14.64
N PRO A 144 22.01 16.86 13.87
CA PRO A 144 23.01 17.84 14.30
C PRO A 144 22.52 18.63 15.52
N LYS A 145 23.39 18.86 16.50
CA LYS A 145 23.08 19.65 17.73
C LYS A 145 22.44 21.03 17.43
N LYS A 146 22.82 21.68 16.33
CA LYS A 146 22.25 22.97 15.87
C LYS A 146 20.73 22.88 15.54
N LYS A 147 20.16 21.69 15.30
CA LYS A 147 18.76 21.47 15.03
C LYS A 147 17.93 21.15 16.28
N ILE A 148 18.61 20.96 17.43
CA ILE A 148 17.96 20.78 18.73
C ILE A 148 17.73 22.19 19.29
N ILE A 149 16.48 22.65 19.15
CA ILE A 149 16.06 23.94 19.68
C ILE A 149 15.00 23.63 20.74
N PRO A 150 15.20 23.95 22.01
CA PRO A 150 14.17 23.86 23.02
C PRO A 150 13.02 24.80 22.63
N ALA A 151 12.11 24.31 21.83
CA ALA A 151 10.95 25.04 21.38
C ALA A 151 9.70 24.25 21.76
N LYS A 152 8.68 24.96 22.24
CA LYS A 152 7.38 24.37 22.57
C LYS A 152 6.66 23.76 21.37
N GLU A 153 7.09 24.04 20.14
CA GLU A 153 6.42 23.62 18.91
C GLU A 153 7.40 23.08 17.86
N VAL A 154 7.01 22.02 17.19
CA VAL A 154 7.74 21.47 16.05
C VAL A 154 7.70 22.46 14.89
N ARG A 155 8.85 22.81 14.31
CA ARG A 155 8.89 23.66 13.11
C ARG A 155 8.21 22.98 11.94
N ILE A 156 7.20 23.62 11.37
CA ILE A 156 6.48 23.12 10.19
C ILE A 156 7.37 23.37 8.96
N PRO A 157 7.79 22.32 8.23
CA PRO A 157 8.54 22.45 7.00
C PRO A 157 7.63 22.96 5.87
N PHE A 158 8.23 23.41 4.77
CA PHE A 158 7.53 23.78 3.53
C PHE A 158 6.34 24.75 3.69
N LYS A 159 6.46 25.76 4.57
CA LYS A 159 5.39 26.75 4.83
C LYS A 159 4.83 27.44 3.57
N LYS A 160 5.64 27.54 2.51
CA LYS A 160 5.22 28.15 1.22
C LYS A 160 4.29 27.25 0.39
N LEU A 161 4.27 25.94 0.64
CA LEU A 161 3.39 25.03 -0.10
C LEU A 161 1.98 25.04 0.49
N ASP A 162 1.00 25.35 -0.32
CA ASP A 162 -0.41 25.36 0.04
C ASP A 162 -1.14 24.20 -0.67
N PHE A 163 -1.16 23.04 0.00
CA PHE A 163 -1.80 21.84 -0.53
C PHE A 163 -3.33 21.98 -0.62
N VAL A 164 -3.94 22.77 0.27
CA VAL A 164 -5.40 22.94 0.28
C VAL A 164 -5.86 23.78 -0.89
N ASN A 165 -5.18 24.86 -1.22
CA ASN A 165 -5.56 25.69 -2.39
C ASN A 165 -5.22 25.01 -3.71
N SER A 166 -4.15 24.20 -3.77
CA SER A 166 -3.77 23.42 -4.95
C SER A 166 -4.86 22.45 -5.41
N ARG A 167 -5.81 22.09 -4.54
CA ARG A 167 -6.96 21.23 -4.90
C ARG A 167 -7.78 21.77 -6.06
N LYS A 168 -7.89 23.10 -6.20
CA LYS A 168 -8.66 23.73 -7.29
C LYS A 168 -8.13 23.38 -8.68
N ILE A 169 -6.84 23.06 -8.75
CA ILE A 169 -6.16 22.66 -9.99
C ILE A 169 -6.06 21.13 -10.05
N MET A 170 -5.65 20.49 -8.95
CA MET A 170 -5.38 19.05 -8.93
C MET A 170 -6.62 18.18 -9.08
N LEU A 171 -7.73 18.50 -8.40
CA LEU A 171 -8.95 17.70 -8.52
C LEU A 171 -9.56 17.67 -9.94
N PRO A 172 -9.66 18.79 -10.69
CA PRO A 172 -10.07 18.76 -12.09
C PRO A 172 -9.12 17.94 -12.98
N ILE A 173 -7.80 18.07 -12.78
CA ILE A 173 -6.80 17.28 -13.53
C ILE A 173 -7.02 15.78 -13.28
N ILE A 174 -7.15 15.36 -12.04
CA ILE A 174 -7.45 13.97 -11.66
C ILE A 174 -8.71 13.49 -12.38
N LEU A 175 -9.78 14.27 -12.32
CA LEU A 175 -11.05 13.91 -12.95
C LEU A 175 -10.91 13.75 -14.46
N ILE A 176 -10.20 14.65 -15.13
CA ILE A 176 -9.94 14.58 -16.58
C ILE A 176 -9.13 13.32 -16.91
N VAL A 177 -8.07 13.02 -16.14
CA VAL A 177 -7.24 11.83 -16.33
C VAL A 177 -8.05 10.55 -16.14
N ILE A 178 -8.88 10.48 -15.07
CA ILE A 178 -9.70 9.30 -14.81
C ILE A 178 -10.77 9.13 -15.88
N VAL A 179 -11.56 10.17 -16.18
CA VAL A 179 -12.64 10.07 -17.17
C VAL A 179 -12.08 9.84 -18.57
N GLY A 180 -11.08 10.62 -18.99
CA GLY A 180 -10.47 10.49 -20.32
C GLY A 180 -9.75 9.16 -20.50
N GLY A 181 -8.94 8.74 -19.52
CA GLY A 181 -8.22 7.48 -19.56
C GLY A 181 -9.14 6.26 -19.51
N LEU A 182 -10.19 6.30 -18.67
CA LEU A 182 -11.17 5.21 -18.61
C LEU A 182 -11.97 5.11 -19.92
N THR A 183 -12.43 6.26 -20.46
CA THR A 183 -13.14 6.30 -21.75
C THR A 183 -12.27 5.75 -22.87
N TYR A 184 -11.01 6.18 -22.96
CA TYR A 184 -10.06 5.64 -23.93
C TYR A 184 -9.88 4.12 -23.78
N SER A 185 -9.66 3.65 -22.55
CA SER A 185 -9.45 2.22 -22.26
C SER A 185 -10.69 1.38 -22.59
N LEU A 186 -11.90 1.89 -22.35
CA LEU A 186 -13.15 1.20 -22.69
C LEU A 186 -13.38 1.14 -24.21
N ILE A 187 -13.10 2.22 -24.95
CA ILE A 187 -13.25 2.26 -26.42
C ILE A 187 -12.24 1.33 -27.10
N LYS A 188 -10.99 1.34 -26.65
CA LYS A 188 -9.92 0.51 -27.22
C LYS A 188 -9.92 -0.92 -26.68
N GLY A 189 -10.65 -1.19 -25.59
CA GLY A 189 -10.67 -2.46 -24.85
C GLY A 189 -9.43 -2.65 -23.97
N PHE A 190 -9.50 -3.53 -23.01
CA PHE A 190 -8.37 -3.97 -22.18
C PHE A 190 -7.70 -5.20 -22.80
N ASN A 191 -6.42 -5.38 -22.50
CA ASN A 191 -5.64 -6.55 -22.91
C ASN A 191 -5.68 -7.60 -21.78
N PHE A 192 -6.67 -8.49 -21.81
CA PHE A 192 -6.79 -9.56 -20.80
C PHE A 192 -5.95 -10.77 -21.17
N ALA A 193 -5.30 -11.39 -20.18
CA ALA A 193 -4.60 -12.66 -20.29
C ALA A 193 -5.55 -13.84 -20.41
N VAL A 194 -5.00 -15.02 -20.71
CA VAL A 194 -5.76 -16.28 -20.79
C VAL A 194 -6.52 -16.61 -19.49
N ASP A 195 -6.06 -16.13 -18.35
CA ASP A 195 -6.74 -16.23 -17.06
C ASP A 195 -8.19 -15.74 -17.11
N PHE A 196 -8.43 -14.70 -17.91
CA PHE A 196 -9.73 -14.04 -18.03
C PHE A 196 -10.42 -14.28 -19.38
N THR A 197 -9.67 -14.66 -20.43
CA THR A 197 -10.23 -14.97 -21.74
C THR A 197 -10.48 -16.46 -21.92
N GLY A 198 -9.68 -17.32 -21.27
CA GLY A 198 -9.61 -18.76 -21.52
C GLY A 198 -8.78 -19.04 -22.78
N GLY A 199 -8.33 -20.28 -22.94
CA GLY A 199 -7.45 -20.69 -24.04
C GLY A 199 -6.13 -21.25 -23.54
N THR A 200 -5.11 -21.21 -24.38
CA THR A 200 -3.76 -21.67 -24.07
C THR A 200 -2.75 -20.55 -24.27
N SER A 201 -1.88 -20.32 -23.30
CA SER A 201 -0.73 -19.43 -23.38
C SER A 201 0.54 -20.27 -23.53
N ILE A 202 1.35 -19.94 -24.51
CA ILE A 202 2.59 -20.63 -24.84
C ILE A 202 3.70 -19.59 -24.77
N THR A 203 4.61 -19.73 -23.80
CA THR A 203 5.77 -18.84 -23.64
C THR A 203 7.03 -19.60 -24.03
N VAL A 204 7.74 -19.10 -25.01
CA VAL A 204 9.02 -19.64 -25.47
C VAL A 204 10.09 -18.60 -25.18
N ASN A 205 11.20 -19.03 -24.54
CA ASN A 205 12.30 -18.13 -24.19
C ASN A 205 13.20 -17.87 -25.40
N THR A 206 12.62 -17.23 -26.43
CA THR A 206 13.33 -16.86 -27.66
C THR A 206 12.85 -15.48 -28.14
N THR A 207 13.76 -14.77 -28.82
CA THR A 207 13.45 -13.52 -29.54
C THR A 207 13.03 -13.77 -30.99
N ASP A 208 13.18 -15.01 -31.46
CA ASP A 208 12.82 -15.40 -32.82
C ASP A 208 11.30 -15.38 -33.01
N LYS A 209 10.87 -15.24 -34.26
CA LYS A 209 9.44 -15.33 -34.56
C LYS A 209 8.98 -16.78 -34.42
N VAL A 210 8.24 -17.04 -33.39
CA VAL A 210 7.61 -18.35 -33.16
C VAL A 210 6.36 -18.45 -34.02
N SER A 211 6.32 -19.47 -34.90
CA SER A 211 5.12 -19.81 -35.70
C SER A 211 4.46 -21.07 -35.14
N LEU A 212 3.16 -21.04 -35.04
CA LEU A 212 2.35 -22.18 -34.59
C LEU A 212 1.38 -22.57 -35.73
N ASP A 213 1.82 -23.53 -36.57
CA ASP A 213 0.98 -24.00 -37.66
C ASP A 213 -0.18 -24.86 -37.12
N GLY A 214 -1.39 -24.57 -37.58
CA GLY A 214 -2.58 -25.35 -37.23
C GLY A 214 -3.37 -24.84 -36.03
N TYR A 215 -2.97 -23.72 -35.40
CA TYR A 215 -3.65 -23.12 -34.27
C TYR A 215 -4.17 -21.70 -34.58
N THR A 216 -5.29 -21.33 -33.97
CA THR A 216 -5.85 -19.98 -34.11
C THR A 216 -5.19 -19.03 -33.13
N ILE A 217 -4.22 -18.27 -33.60
CA ILE A 217 -3.50 -17.29 -32.78
C ILE A 217 -4.42 -16.12 -32.45
N ASP A 218 -4.61 -15.84 -31.15
CA ASP A 218 -5.37 -14.70 -30.65
C ASP A 218 -4.45 -13.49 -30.46
N LYS A 219 -3.25 -13.70 -29.87
CA LYS A 219 -2.27 -12.66 -29.57
C LYS A 219 -0.84 -13.19 -29.64
N ILE A 220 0.09 -12.28 -29.97
CA ILE A 220 1.53 -12.51 -29.84
C ILE A 220 2.11 -11.33 -29.07
N ASN A 221 2.76 -11.61 -27.95
CA ASN A 221 3.48 -10.63 -27.13
C ASN A 221 4.96 -11.04 -27.10
N SER A 222 5.83 -10.24 -27.72
CA SER A 222 7.28 -10.47 -27.65
C SER A 222 7.92 -9.48 -26.69
N THR A 223 8.71 -10.00 -25.76
CA THR A 223 9.57 -9.25 -24.84
C THR A 223 11.03 -9.34 -25.31
N LYS A 224 11.97 -8.81 -24.52
CA LYS A 224 13.41 -8.88 -24.88
C LYS A 224 13.95 -10.30 -24.91
N ASP A 225 13.41 -11.20 -24.10
CA ASP A 225 13.96 -12.52 -23.83
C ASP A 225 12.98 -13.66 -24.10
N SER A 226 11.70 -13.36 -24.37
CA SER A 226 10.67 -14.38 -24.56
C SER A 226 9.56 -13.92 -25.51
N THR A 227 8.94 -14.88 -26.19
CA THR A 227 7.74 -14.67 -27.01
C THR A 227 6.60 -15.49 -26.42
N THR A 228 5.51 -14.81 -26.05
CA THR A 228 4.28 -15.43 -25.55
C THR A 228 3.21 -15.38 -26.63
N ILE A 229 2.70 -16.55 -27.02
CA ILE A 229 1.62 -16.72 -27.98
C ILE A 229 0.39 -17.22 -27.26
N THR A 230 -0.73 -16.54 -27.45
CA THR A 230 -2.03 -16.97 -26.94
C THR A 230 -2.85 -17.56 -28.08
N ILE A 231 -3.36 -18.78 -27.89
CA ILE A 231 -4.29 -19.45 -28.81
C ILE A 231 -5.63 -19.67 -28.14
N LYS A 232 -6.69 -19.68 -28.95
CA LYS A 232 -8.08 -19.88 -28.44
C LYS A 232 -8.37 -21.32 -28.07
N GLU A 233 -7.65 -22.25 -28.67
CA GLU A 233 -7.77 -23.68 -28.44
C GLU A 233 -7.31 -24.03 -27.01
N LYS A 234 -8.01 -25.01 -26.42
CA LYS A 234 -7.68 -25.57 -25.11
C LYS A 234 -7.03 -26.91 -25.31
N LEU A 235 -5.70 -26.93 -25.22
CA LEU A 235 -4.93 -28.14 -25.40
C LEU A 235 -5.17 -29.12 -24.24
N ASN A 236 -5.24 -30.40 -24.57
CA ASN A 236 -5.24 -31.47 -23.57
C ASN A 236 -3.80 -31.78 -23.10
N LYS A 237 -3.64 -32.65 -22.09
CA LYS A 237 -2.33 -32.95 -21.51
C LYS A 237 -1.34 -33.56 -22.50
N ASP A 238 -1.83 -34.35 -23.46
CA ASP A 238 -0.96 -35.04 -24.44
C ASP A 238 -0.53 -34.04 -25.52
N GLU A 239 -1.44 -33.20 -26.00
CA GLU A 239 -1.16 -32.10 -26.93
C GLU A 239 -0.18 -31.08 -26.34
N VAL A 240 -0.30 -30.76 -25.05
CA VAL A 240 0.65 -29.86 -24.33
C VAL A 240 2.03 -30.48 -24.33
N LYS A 241 2.16 -31.78 -24.03
CA LYS A 241 3.49 -32.47 -24.03
C LYS A 241 4.11 -32.54 -25.40
N GLU A 242 3.32 -32.82 -26.43
CA GLU A 242 3.79 -32.93 -27.81
C GLU A 242 4.23 -31.55 -28.31
N LEU A 243 3.43 -30.50 -28.07
CA LEU A 243 3.76 -29.15 -28.49
C LEU A 243 4.97 -28.60 -27.72
N SER A 244 5.08 -28.85 -26.41
CA SER A 244 6.26 -28.45 -25.64
C SER A 244 7.54 -29.07 -26.20
N LYS A 245 7.55 -30.38 -26.43
CA LYS A 245 8.71 -31.06 -27.04
C LYS A 245 9.07 -30.49 -28.41
N LYS A 246 8.08 -30.28 -29.26
CA LYS A 246 8.30 -29.73 -30.61
C LYS A 246 8.96 -28.36 -30.54
N LEU A 247 8.45 -27.47 -29.66
CA LEU A 247 8.99 -26.11 -29.49
C LEU A 247 10.38 -26.11 -28.83
N GLU A 248 10.60 -27.00 -27.86
CA GLU A 248 11.92 -27.16 -27.22
C GLU A 248 12.97 -27.66 -28.20
N GLU A 249 12.63 -28.60 -29.09
CA GLU A 249 13.50 -29.09 -30.14
C GLU A 249 13.75 -28.04 -31.25
N GLU A 250 12.72 -27.28 -31.64
CA GLU A 250 12.80 -26.31 -32.73
C GLU A 250 13.58 -25.03 -32.32
N TYR A 251 13.36 -24.53 -31.08
CA TYR A 251 13.99 -23.30 -30.62
C TYR A 251 15.15 -23.52 -29.65
N ASN A 252 15.49 -24.79 -29.35
CA ASN A 252 16.54 -25.19 -28.40
C ASN A 252 16.46 -24.47 -27.04
N THR A 253 15.22 -24.26 -26.54
CA THR A 253 14.93 -23.55 -25.30
C THR A 253 13.65 -24.12 -24.66
N SER A 254 13.44 -23.83 -23.38
CA SER A 254 12.23 -24.26 -22.67
C SER A 254 10.98 -23.56 -23.19
N ALA A 255 9.89 -24.30 -23.30
CA ALA A 255 8.57 -23.80 -23.64
C ALA A 255 7.59 -24.08 -22.50
N ASP A 256 7.05 -22.99 -21.88
CA ASP A 256 6.03 -23.07 -20.85
C ASP A 256 4.63 -22.94 -21.46
N ILE A 257 3.81 -23.97 -21.27
CA ILE A 257 2.44 -24.01 -21.81
C ILE A 257 1.43 -24.03 -20.67
N TYR A 258 0.59 -23.00 -20.62
CA TYR A 258 -0.43 -22.82 -19.60
C TYR A 258 -1.83 -22.82 -20.22
N VAL A 259 -2.67 -23.77 -19.79
CA VAL A 259 -4.04 -23.96 -20.33
C VAL A 259 -5.09 -23.57 -19.31
N VAL A 260 -6.01 -22.69 -19.71
CA VAL A 260 -7.11 -22.23 -18.87
C VAL A 260 -8.46 -22.70 -19.43
N SER A 261 -9.09 -23.64 -18.73
CA SER A 261 -10.45 -24.10 -19.06
C SER A 261 -11.51 -23.06 -18.67
N ASP A 262 -12.72 -23.18 -19.25
CA ASP A 262 -13.83 -22.27 -18.92
C ASP A 262 -14.24 -22.31 -17.45
N LEU A 263 -14.06 -23.47 -16.80
CA LEU A 263 -14.35 -23.61 -15.36
C LEU A 263 -13.33 -22.82 -14.53
N VAL A 264 -12.04 -22.96 -14.85
CA VAL A 264 -10.96 -22.24 -14.18
C VAL A 264 -11.10 -20.74 -14.40
N LYS A 265 -11.32 -20.29 -15.65
CA LYS A 265 -11.60 -18.90 -15.99
C LYS A 265 -12.72 -18.30 -15.15
N LYS A 266 -13.90 -18.97 -15.10
CA LYS A 266 -15.05 -18.50 -14.29
C LYS A 266 -14.68 -18.37 -12.81
N GLN A 267 -13.92 -19.33 -12.29
CA GLN A 267 -13.48 -19.32 -10.90
C GLN A 267 -12.48 -18.16 -10.63
N LEU A 268 -11.54 -17.93 -11.53
CA LEU A 268 -10.56 -16.82 -11.42
C LEU A 268 -11.27 -15.47 -11.42
N ILE A 269 -12.19 -15.22 -12.36
CA ILE A 269 -12.97 -13.98 -12.42
C ILE A 269 -13.78 -13.79 -11.14
N LYS A 270 -14.49 -14.84 -10.70
CA LYS A 270 -15.29 -14.78 -9.46
C LYS A 270 -14.43 -14.46 -8.25
N ASN A 271 -13.30 -15.16 -8.09
CA ASN A 271 -12.39 -14.93 -6.98
C ASN A 271 -11.78 -13.52 -7.00
N ALA A 272 -11.39 -13.01 -8.18
CA ALA A 272 -10.85 -11.66 -8.34
C ALA A 272 -11.86 -10.59 -7.88
N ILE A 273 -13.12 -10.70 -8.33
CA ILE A 273 -14.19 -9.75 -7.94
C ILE A 273 -14.44 -9.83 -6.43
N ILE A 274 -14.57 -11.04 -5.88
CA ILE A 274 -14.80 -11.25 -4.45
C ILE A 274 -13.60 -10.69 -3.64
N ALA A 275 -12.37 -10.96 -4.06
CA ALA A 275 -11.16 -10.50 -3.36
C ALA A 275 -11.12 -8.97 -3.27
N VAL A 276 -11.38 -8.27 -4.38
CA VAL A 276 -11.41 -6.80 -4.40
C VAL A 276 -12.53 -6.26 -3.50
N LEU A 277 -13.74 -6.81 -3.60
CA LEU A 277 -14.87 -6.38 -2.75
C LEU A 277 -14.61 -6.62 -1.27
N VAL A 278 -14.11 -7.80 -0.89
CA VAL A 278 -13.79 -8.14 0.51
C VAL A 278 -12.66 -7.27 1.02
N ALA A 279 -11.67 -6.95 0.19
CA ALA A 279 -10.58 -6.04 0.55
C ALA A 279 -11.11 -4.62 0.86
N PHE A 280 -11.93 -4.06 -0.03
CA PHE A 280 -12.55 -2.75 0.22
C PHE A 280 -13.41 -2.76 1.49
N LEU A 281 -14.22 -3.80 1.69
CA LEU A 281 -15.07 -3.93 2.90
C LEU A 281 -14.23 -4.10 4.17
N GLY A 282 -13.21 -4.95 4.14
CA GLY A 282 -12.33 -5.19 5.28
C GLY A 282 -11.57 -3.94 5.70
N ILE A 283 -10.98 -3.22 4.75
CA ILE A 283 -10.29 -1.96 5.01
C ILE A 283 -11.27 -0.88 5.48
N THR A 284 -12.45 -0.79 4.85
CA THR A 284 -13.49 0.15 5.29
C THR A 284 -13.89 -0.10 6.73
N ALA A 285 -14.13 -1.33 7.10
CA ALA A 285 -14.48 -1.73 8.47
C ALA A 285 -13.34 -1.36 9.44
N TYR A 286 -12.10 -1.71 9.10
CA TYR A 286 -10.94 -1.37 9.92
C TYR A 286 -10.78 0.14 10.14
N VAL A 287 -10.80 0.92 9.06
CA VAL A 287 -10.64 2.38 9.15
C VAL A 287 -11.82 3.03 9.89
N SER A 288 -13.05 2.51 9.74
CA SER A 288 -14.22 3.01 10.45
C SER A 288 -14.18 2.75 11.96
N ILE A 289 -13.58 1.64 12.38
CA ILE A 289 -13.35 1.33 13.80
C ILE A 289 -12.25 2.25 14.37
N ARG A 290 -11.20 2.47 13.61
CA ARG A 290 -10.00 3.21 14.03
C ARG A 290 -10.18 4.72 13.99
N PHE A 291 -10.97 5.22 13.02
CA PHE A 291 -11.20 6.63 12.76
C PHE A 291 -12.71 6.95 12.67
N ARG A 292 -13.05 8.23 12.66
CA ARG A 292 -14.43 8.67 12.41
C ARG A 292 -14.82 8.44 10.94
N PHE A 293 -16.09 8.28 10.68
CA PHE A 293 -16.67 7.95 9.37
C PHE A 293 -16.18 8.84 8.21
N ASN A 294 -15.99 10.16 8.42
CA ASN A 294 -15.46 11.05 7.38
C ASN A 294 -14.06 10.65 6.89
N TYR A 295 -13.21 10.12 7.79
CA TYR A 295 -11.89 9.61 7.41
C TYR A 295 -12.00 8.34 6.57
N ALA A 296 -12.92 7.43 6.96
CA ALA A 296 -13.12 6.17 6.24
C ALA A 296 -13.58 6.44 4.80
N ILE A 297 -14.61 7.26 4.58
CA ILE A 297 -15.06 7.61 3.23
C ILE A 297 -13.92 8.23 2.41
N SER A 298 -13.17 9.16 3.01
CA SER A 298 -12.09 9.85 2.30
C SER A 298 -10.95 8.91 1.92
N GLY A 299 -10.62 7.94 2.79
CA GLY A 299 -9.64 6.90 2.50
C GLY A 299 -10.08 5.96 1.38
N ILE A 300 -11.36 5.52 1.41
CA ILE A 300 -11.91 4.64 0.36
C ILE A 300 -11.87 5.30 -1.01
N VAL A 301 -12.25 6.58 -1.11
CA VAL A 301 -12.20 7.31 -2.39
C VAL A 301 -10.76 7.45 -2.89
N ALA A 302 -9.79 7.63 -2.00
CA ALA A 302 -8.38 7.64 -2.38
C ALA A 302 -7.92 6.26 -2.89
N LEU A 303 -8.31 5.17 -2.24
CA LEU A 303 -8.01 3.80 -2.71
C LEU A 303 -8.64 3.50 -4.07
N LEU A 304 -9.89 3.93 -4.28
CA LEU A 304 -10.55 3.81 -5.59
C LEU A 304 -9.79 4.58 -6.67
N HIS A 305 -9.32 5.78 -6.37
CA HIS A 305 -8.47 6.56 -7.27
C HIS A 305 -7.21 5.76 -7.68
N ASP A 306 -6.50 5.14 -6.72
CA ASP A 306 -5.25 4.44 -6.98
C ASP A 306 -5.47 3.20 -7.85
N VAL A 307 -6.52 2.42 -7.56
CA VAL A 307 -6.95 1.29 -8.39
C VAL A 307 -7.32 1.73 -9.80
N LEU A 308 -8.09 2.82 -9.94
CA LEU A 308 -8.50 3.35 -11.25
C LEU A 308 -7.30 3.84 -12.05
N ILE A 309 -6.40 4.62 -11.47
CA ILE A 309 -5.19 5.12 -12.17
C ILE A 309 -4.33 3.94 -12.65
N THR A 310 -4.10 2.94 -11.81
CA THR A 310 -3.33 1.75 -12.19
C THR A 310 -4.01 0.98 -13.32
N THR A 311 -5.33 0.77 -13.22
CA THR A 311 -6.11 0.07 -14.27
C THR A 311 -6.14 0.85 -15.58
N ILE A 312 -6.30 2.18 -15.52
CA ILE A 312 -6.25 3.06 -16.69
C ILE A 312 -4.88 3.01 -17.36
N PHE A 313 -3.80 3.03 -16.58
CA PHE A 313 -2.45 2.91 -17.11
C PHE A 313 -2.31 1.62 -17.93
N PHE A 314 -2.75 0.49 -17.42
CA PHE A 314 -2.76 -0.79 -18.13
C PHE A 314 -3.63 -0.75 -19.40
N GLY A 315 -4.80 -0.13 -19.34
CA GLY A 315 -5.69 0.03 -20.50
C GLY A 315 -5.10 0.91 -21.60
N VAL A 316 -4.45 2.03 -21.23
CA VAL A 316 -3.84 2.98 -22.17
C VAL A 316 -2.61 2.38 -22.86
N PHE A 317 -1.72 1.75 -22.10
CA PHE A 317 -0.49 1.14 -22.62
C PHE A 317 -0.69 -0.30 -23.14
N LYS A 318 -1.93 -0.82 -23.09
CA LYS A 318 -2.25 -2.19 -23.54
C LYS A 318 -1.45 -3.28 -22.84
N LEU A 319 -1.05 -3.03 -21.59
CA LEU A 319 -0.37 -4.02 -20.79
C LEU A 319 -1.33 -5.16 -20.43
N GLU A 320 -0.80 -6.36 -20.33
CA GLU A 320 -1.59 -7.55 -20.07
C GLU A 320 -2.08 -7.59 -18.63
N ILE A 321 -3.39 -7.85 -18.47
CA ILE A 321 -4.08 -7.98 -17.19
C ILE A 321 -4.30 -9.47 -16.92
N ASP A 322 -3.57 -10.00 -15.95
CA ASP A 322 -3.61 -11.39 -15.50
C ASP A 322 -4.05 -11.51 -14.03
N SER A 323 -4.02 -12.72 -13.48
CA SER A 323 -4.32 -12.95 -12.06
C SER A 323 -3.33 -12.27 -11.11
N ILE A 324 -2.07 -12.11 -11.55
CA ILE A 324 -1.03 -11.47 -10.74
C ILE A 324 -1.25 -9.96 -10.67
N PHE A 325 -1.79 -9.34 -11.73
CA PHE A 325 -2.24 -7.94 -11.69
C PHE A 325 -3.28 -7.68 -10.60
N ILE A 326 -4.23 -8.61 -10.38
CA ILE A 326 -5.20 -8.49 -9.28
C ILE A 326 -4.49 -8.51 -7.92
N ALA A 327 -3.46 -9.36 -7.76
CA ALA A 327 -2.64 -9.35 -6.54
C ALA A 327 -1.90 -8.01 -6.36
N ALA A 328 -1.40 -7.40 -7.45
CA ALA A 328 -0.81 -6.08 -7.40
C ALA A 328 -1.84 -5.02 -6.94
N LEU A 329 -3.05 -4.99 -7.53
CA LEU A 329 -4.11 -4.06 -7.12
C LEU A 329 -4.44 -4.18 -5.63
N LEU A 330 -4.61 -5.40 -5.13
CA LEU A 330 -4.87 -5.64 -3.72
C LEU A 330 -3.71 -5.17 -2.83
N THR A 331 -2.47 -5.39 -3.27
CA THR A 331 -1.28 -4.91 -2.56
C THR A 331 -1.21 -3.38 -2.53
N ILE A 332 -1.54 -2.72 -3.64
CA ILE A 332 -1.63 -1.26 -3.73
C ILE A 332 -2.67 -0.73 -2.74
N ILE A 333 -3.85 -1.36 -2.65
CA ILE A 333 -4.89 -1.01 -1.68
C ILE A 333 -4.36 -1.10 -0.24
N GLY A 334 -3.65 -2.19 0.11
CA GLY A 334 -3.10 -2.39 1.44
C GLY A 334 -1.97 -1.41 1.80
N TYR A 335 -1.13 -1.05 0.82
CA TYR A 335 -0.02 -0.14 1.02
C TYR A 335 -0.45 1.34 1.00
N SER A 336 -1.29 1.75 0.05
CA SER A 336 -1.73 3.14 -0.09
C SER A 336 -2.52 3.63 1.12
N ILE A 337 -3.35 2.77 1.73
CA ILE A 337 -4.09 3.14 2.94
C ILE A 337 -3.16 3.49 4.11
N ASN A 338 -1.96 2.89 4.17
CA ASN A 338 -0.99 3.16 5.23
C ASN A 338 -0.57 4.64 5.25
N ASP A 339 -0.18 5.20 4.11
CA ASP A 339 0.21 6.62 4.01
C ASP A 339 -0.96 7.55 4.35
N THR A 340 -2.16 7.21 3.89
CA THR A 340 -3.40 7.92 4.23
C THR A 340 -3.69 7.91 5.74
N ILE A 341 -3.56 6.76 6.42
CA ILE A 341 -3.76 6.60 7.86
C ILE A 341 -2.79 7.49 8.65
N VAL A 342 -1.53 7.54 8.23
CA VAL A 342 -0.51 8.37 8.90
C VAL A 342 -0.85 9.84 8.83
N THR A 343 -1.25 10.31 7.66
CA THR A 343 -1.66 11.70 7.47
C THR A 343 -2.94 12.01 8.27
N PHE A 344 -3.89 11.09 8.30
CA PHE A 344 -5.10 11.22 9.10
C PHE A 344 -4.82 11.23 10.61
N ASP A 345 -3.85 10.45 11.09
CA ASP A 345 -3.45 10.49 12.50
C ASP A 345 -2.84 11.85 12.85
N MET A 346 -2.02 12.43 11.97
CA MET A 346 -1.48 13.77 12.14
C MET A 346 -2.59 14.84 12.15
N ILE A 347 -3.54 14.78 11.22
CA ILE A 347 -4.71 15.67 11.21
C ILE A 347 -5.50 15.53 12.50
N ARG A 348 -5.75 14.31 12.97
CA ARG A 348 -6.49 14.03 14.21
C ARG A 348 -5.79 14.63 15.44
N ARG A 349 -4.45 14.51 15.53
CA ARG A 349 -3.64 15.10 16.61
C ARG A 349 -3.72 16.63 16.59
N ASN A 350 -3.49 17.23 15.44
CA ASN A 350 -3.55 18.69 15.27
C ASN A 350 -4.96 19.24 15.50
N TYR A 351 -6.01 18.48 15.13
CA TYR A 351 -7.39 18.82 15.38
C TYR A 351 -7.74 18.83 16.88
N LYS A 352 -7.27 17.82 17.64
CA LYS A 352 -7.50 17.73 19.08
C LYS A 352 -6.84 18.86 19.89
N ASN A 353 -5.71 19.35 19.40
CA ASN A 353 -4.91 20.36 20.10
C ASN A 353 -5.43 21.79 19.90
N ARG A 354 -6.42 22.02 19.05
CA ARG A 354 -6.98 23.36 18.78
C ARG A 354 -8.42 23.48 19.28
N LYS A 355 -8.72 24.65 19.88
CA LYS A 355 -10.08 25.01 20.34
C LYS A 355 -10.75 25.96 19.34
N ASN A 356 -12.08 25.95 19.30
CA ASN A 356 -12.90 26.83 18.44
C ASN A 356 -12.49 26.79 16.97
N ILE A 357 -12.62 25.60 16.36
CA ILE A 357 -12.22 25.33 15.00
C ILE A 357 -13.29 25.84 14.04
N ASP A 358 -12.93 26.83 13.25
CA ASP A 358 -13.67 27.34 12.09
C ASP A 358 -13.14 26.75 10.78
N LYS A 359 -13.72 27.14 9.64
CA LYS A 359 -13.31 26.63 8.32
C LYS A 359 -11.87 27.00 7.95
N GLU A 360 -11.38 28.17 8.36
CA GLU A 360 -10.01 28.59 8.05
C GLU A 360 -9.00 27.85 8.89
N LYS A 361 -9.23 27.75 10.18
CA LYS A 361 -8.38 26.92 11.06
C LYS A 361 -8.37 25.46 10.64
N LEU A 362 -9.48 24.94 10.08
CA LEU A 362 -9.52 23.58 9.56
C LEU A 362 -8.62 23.41 8.34
N LYS A 363 -8.56 24.39 7.43
CA LYS A 363 -7.62 24.40 6.30
C LYS A 363 -6.17 24.41 6.77
N ASP A 364 -5.86 25.26 7.78
CA ASP A 364 -4.52 25.33 8.35
C ASP A 364 -4.11 24.00 9.00
N ILE A 365 -5.04 23.36 9.74
CA ILE A 365 -4.81 22.03 10.33
C ILE A 365 -4.43 21.01 9.25
N VAL A 366 -5.17 20.97 8.13
CA VAL A 366 -4.88 20.04 7.04
C VAL A 366 -3.55 20.38 6.37
N ASN A 367 -3.32 21.65 6.02
CA ASN A 367 -2.06 22.08 5.40
C ASN A 367 -0.84 21.75 6.29
N ASP A 368 -0.91 22.08 7.57
CA ASP A 368 0.18 21.82 8.52
C ASP A 368 0.41 20.32 8.69
N SER A 369 -0.66 19.52 8.75
CA SER A 369 -0.55 18.06 8.87
C SER A 369 0.09 17.43 7.63
N VAL A 370 -0.33 17.85 6.44
CA VAL A 370 0.26 17.39 5.17
C VAL A 370 1.72 17.82 5.09
N ARG A 371 2.07 19.06 5.42
CA ARG A 371 3.47 19.55 5.43
C ARG A 371 4.36 18.74 6.36
N LEU A 372 3.86 18.36 7.53
CA LEU A 372 4.59 17.55 8.51
C LEU A 372 4.82 16.11 8.04
N THR A 373 3.89 15.54 7.27
CA THR A 373 4.00 14.15 6.77
C THR A 373 4.59 14.05 5.37
N PHE A 374 4.64 15.15 4.60
CA PHE A 374 5.00 15.18 3.18
C PHE A 374 6.35 14.52 2.86
N PHE A 375 7.41 14.96 3.55
CA PHE A 375 8.75 14.42 3.32
C PHE A 375 8.81 12.92 3.66
N ARG A 376 8.13 12.52 4.71
CA ARG A 376 8.03 11.12 5.12
C ARG A 376 7.32 10.29 4.05
N SER A 377 6.13 10.70 3.59
CA SER A 377 5.37 9.99 2.54
C SER A 377 6.20 9.78 1.27
N ILE A 378 6.99 10.78 0.87
CA ILE A 378 7.89 10.64 -0.27
C ILE A 378 9.01 9.64 0.04
N MET A 379 9.69 9.75 1.19
CA MET A 379 10.83 8.89 1.51
C MET A 379 10.42 7.42 1.68
N THR A 380 9.29 7.15 2.33
CA THR A 380 8.78 5.78 2.50
C THR A 380 8.42 5.16 1.14
N THR A 381 7.79 5.91 0.27
CA THR A 381 7.47 5.43 -1.08
C THR A 381 8.73 5.23 -1.94
N VAL A 382 9.71 6.13 -1.87
CA VAL A 382 10.99 5.97 -2.58
C VAL A 382 11.69 4.69 -2.12
N THR A 383 11.78 4.43 -0.80
CA THR A 383 12.41 3.21 -0.28
C THR A 383 11.69 1.93 -0.72
N THR A 384 10.38 1.97 -0.88
CA THR A 384 9.58 0.83 -1.35
C THR A 384 9.66 0.65 -2.87
N ILE A 385 9.78 1.74 -3.63
CA ILE A 385 9.90 1.72 -5.09
C ILE A 385 11.30 1.22 -5.53
N ILE A 386 12.37 1.48 -4.80
CA ILE A 386 13.74 1.05 -5.16
C ILE A 386 13.81 -0.46 -5.47
N PRO A 387 13.35 -1.38 -4.59
CA PRO A 387 13.33 -2.81 -4.91
C PRO A 387 12.48 -3.14 -6.15
N ILE A 388 11.37 -2.44 -6.36
CA ILE A 388 10.50 -2.65 -7.53
C ILE A 388 11.21 -2.23 -8.82
N ILE A 389 11.92 -1.10 -8.82
CA ILE A 389 12.75 -0.67 -9.95
C ILE A 389 13.85 -1.69 -10.24
N CYS A 390 14.51 -2.21 -9.20
CA CYS A 390 15.49 -3.28 -9.38
C CYS A 390 14.87 -4.52 -10.04
N LEU A 391 13.66 -4.92 -9.65
CA LEU A 391 12.93 -6.02 -10.28
C LEU A 391 12.49 -5.73 -11.71
N ILE A 392 12.18 -4.48 -12.05
CA ILE A 392 11.88 -4.08 -13.45
C ILE A 392 13.12 -4.16 -14.33
N ILE A 393 14.30 -3.82 -13.79
CA ILE A 393 15.56 -3.78 -14.57
C ILE A 393 16.21 -5.16 -14.67
N PHE A 394 16.25 -5.91 -13.56
CA PHE A 394 17.01 -7.16 -13.43
C PHE A 394 16.12 -8.39 -13.23
N GLY A 395 14.82 -8.21 -13.03
CA GLY A 395 13.88 -9.31 -12.80
C GLY A 395 13.45 -10.01 -14.09
N ALA A 396 12.74 -11.12 -13.92
CA ALA A 396 12.20 -11.89 -15.02
C ALA A 396 11.03 -11.13 -15.71
N SER A 397 10.89 -11.35 -17.01
CA SER A 397 9.87 -10.70 -17.85
C SER A 397 8.44 -11.01 -17.40
N GLU A 398 8.21 -12.18 -16.81
CA GLU A 398 6.92 -12.67 -16.35
C GLU A 398 6.33 -11.83 -15.20
N ILE A 399 7.18 -11.16 -14.40
CA ILE A 399 6.76 -10.28 -13.32
C ILE A 399 6.83 -8.80 -13.66
N LEU A 400 7.16 -8.45 -14.90
CA LEU A 400 7.30 -7.05 -15.33
C LEU A 400 5.99 -6.29 -15.15
N ASN A 401 4.87 -6.82 -15.64
CA ASN A 401 3.55 -6.19 -15.54
C ASN A 401 3.13 -6.02 -14.08
N PHE A 402 3.37 -7.01 -13.23
CA PHE A 402 3.14 -6.93 -11.80
C PHE A 402 3.94 -5.77 -11.16
N ASN A 403 5.23 -5.68 -11.45
CA ASN A 403 6.09 -4.63 -10.90
C ASN A 403 5.72 -3.23 -11.43
N LEU A 404 5.31 -3.12 -12.70
CA LEU A 404 4.78 -1.87 -13.27
C LEU A 404 3.48 -1.45 -12.59
N ALA A 405 2.58 -2.40 -12.31
CA ALA A 405 1.36 -2.10 -11.57
C ALA A 405 1.66 -1.55 -10.17
N LEU A 406 2.57 -2.19 -9.43
CA LEU A 406 3.01 -1.73 -8.10
C LEU A 406 3.66 -0.35 -8.17
N LEU A 407 4.54 -0.10 -9.14
CA LEU A 407 5.21 1.18 -9.31
C LEU A 407 4.21 2.31 -9.52
N VAL A 408 3.30 2.14 -10.48
CA VAL A 408 2.26 3.14 -10.80
C VAL A 408 1.31 3.33 -9.62
N GLY A 409 0.88 2.23 -8.99
CA GLY A 409 -0.04 2.27 -7.86
C GLY A 409 0.56 2.95 -6.63
N PHE A 410 1.84 2.74 -6.32
CA PHE A 410 2.48 3.41 -5.17
C PHE A 410 2.71 4.90 -5.41
N ILE A 411 3.05 5.30 -6.64
CA ILE A 411 3.12 6.71 -7.01
C ILE A 411 1.72 7.36 -6.90
N ALA A 412 0.68 6.68 -7.42
CA ALA A 412 -0.70 7.12 -7.30
C ALA A 412 -1.14 7.26 -5.83
N GLY A 413 -0.72 6.32 -4.96
CA GLY A 413 -1.04 6.30 -3.53
C GLY A 413 -0.49 7.50 -2.76
N VAL A 414 0.76 7.91 -3.01
CA VAL A 414 1.30 9.16 -2.43
C VAL A 414 0.50 10.36 -2.89
N PHE A 415 0.19 10.40 -4.17
CA PHE A 415 -0.57 11.50 -4.74
C PHE A 415 -1.99 11.57 -4.16
N SER A 416 -2.66 10.44 -4.05
CA SER A 416 -4.03 10.36 -3.51
C SER A 416 -4.08 10.69 -2.02
N SER A 417 -3.09 10.29 -1.23
CA SER A 417 -3.01 10.62 0.20
C SER A 417 -2.91 12.13 0.43
N ILE A 418 -2.20 12.87 -0.45
CA ILE A 418 -2.01 14.31 -0.34
C ILE A 418 -3.20 15.09 -0.90
N TYR A 419 -3.66 14.75 -2.13
CA TYR A 419 -4.58 15.57 -2.91
C TYR A 419 -6.02 15.04 -2.97
N VAL A 420 -6.26 13.76 -2.66
CA VAL A 420 -7.61 13.18 -2.69
C VAL A 420 -8.15 13.00 -1.28
N SER A 421 -7.52 12.17 -0.45
CA SER A 421 -8.05 11.78 0.86
C SER A 421 -8.20 12.99 1.79
N ASN A 422 -7.14 13.81 1.93
CA ASN A 422 -7.13 14.94 2.85
C ASN A 422 -8.08 16.05 2.43
N GLN A 423 -8.19 16.28 1.11
CA GLN A 423 -9.09 17.30 0.57
C GLN A 423 -10.56 16.90 0.71
N LEU A 424 -10.87 15.63 0.45
CA LEU A 424 -12.22 15.12 0.65
C LEU A 424 -12.62 15.16 2.12
N TRP A 425 -11.71 14.74 3.02
CA TRP A 425 -11.93 14.84 4.45
C TRP A 425 -12.21 16.31 4.87
N LEU A 426 -11.42 17.26 4.37
CA LEU A 426 -11.62 18.69 4.63
C LEU A 426 -13.02 19.17 4.20
N ILE A 427 -13.48 18.74 3.02
CA ILE A 427 -14.81 19.08 2.50
C ILE A 427 -15.91 18.50 3.41
N LEU A 428 -15.82 17.23 3.75
CA LEU A 428 -16.81 16.54 4.58
C LEU A 428 -16.86 17.11 6.00
N GLU A 429 -15.70 17.36 6.61
CA GLU A 429 -15.61 17.87 7.97
C GLU A 429 -16.05 19.35 8.05
N SER A 430 -15.72 20.17 7.04
CA SER A 430 -16.18 21.54 6.95
C SER A 430 -17.71 21.65 6.89
N ARG A 431 -18.37 20.74 6.15
CA ARG A 431 -19.83 20.63 6.11
C ARG A 431 -20.41 20.21 7.47
N ARG A 432 -19.71 19.34 8.20
CA ARG A 432 -20.14 18.89 9.53
C ARG A 432 -20.10 20.02 10.57
N ILE A 433 -19.04 20.82 10.57
CA ILE A 433 -18.87 21.95 11.49
C ILE A 433 -19.91 23.05 11.23
N THR A 434 -20.30 23.24 9.96
CA THR A 434 -21.25 24.30 9.55
C THR A 434 -22.72 23.92 9.81
N LYS A 435 -23.04 22.64 9.97
CA LYS A 435 -24.40 22.22 10.33
C LYS A 435 -24.68 22.68 11.76
N PRO A 436 -25.78 23.43 12.01
CA PRO A 436 -26.16 23.78 13.38
C PRO A 436 -26.24 22.49 14.19
N LYS A 437 -25.58 22.47 15.35
CA LYS A 437 -25.79 21.40 16.34
C LYS A 437 -27.29 21.34 16.55
N LYS A 438 -27.94 20.21 16.22
CA LYS A 438 -29.27 19.94 16.78
C LYS A 438 -29.07 20.07 18.28
N GLU A 439 -29.69 21.08 18.89
CA GLU A 439 -29.78 21.16 20.32
C GLU A 439 -30.31 19.80 20.77
N LYS A 440 -29.53 19.10 21.58
CA LYS A 440 -30.08 18.04 22.41
C LYS A 440 -31.16 18.79 23.19
N LYS A 441 -32.44 18.51 22.88
CA LYS A 441 -33.50 18.85 23.80
C LYS A 441 -32.97 18.44 25.18
N LYS A 442 -32.63 19.42 26.02
CA LYS A 442 -32.58 19.16 27.44
C LYS A 442 -33.92 18.51 27.68
N LEU A 443 -33.95 17.31 28.21
CA LEU A 443 -35.09 16.81 28.94
C LEU A 443 -35.27 17.87 30.02
N ASP A 444 -36.21 18.77 29.75
CA ASP A 444 -36.64 19.77 30.70
C ASP A 444 -37.09 19.01 31.91
N GLU A 445 -36.47 19.37 33.01
CA GLU A 445 -37.00 19.40 34.34
C GLU A 445 -38.12 18.39 34.60
N VAL A 446 -37.76 17.38 35.36
CA VAL A 446 -38.71 16.61 36.16
C VAL A 446 -39.58 17.68 36.84
N GLU A 447 -40.81 17.88 36.34
CA GLU A 447 -41.85 18.57 37.11
C GLU A 447 -41.90 17.85 38.45
N GLU A 448 -41.46 18.55 39.50
CA GLU A 448 -41.75 18.16 40.87
C GLU A 448 -43.26 18.00 40.97
N LEU A 449 -43.70 16.78 41.02
CA LEU A 449 -45.05 16.43 41.43
C LEU A 449 -45.25 17.00 42.83
N LYS A 450 -45.80 18.18 42.92
CA LYS A 450 -46.35 18.71 44.14
C LYS A 450 -47.46 17.78 44.58
N VAL A 451 -47.11 16.86 45.45
CA VAL A 451 -48.09 16.08 46.19
C VAL A 451 -48.79 17.06 47.12
N LYS A 452 -49.99 17.50 46.73
CA LYS A 452 -50.90 18.18 47.62
C LYS A 452 -51.39 17.20 48.70
N GLY A 453 -51.06 17.55 49.91
CA GLY A 453 -51.89 17.23 51.08
C GLY A 453 -51.71 15.81 51.64
N VAL A 454 -50.90 15.68 52.71
CA VAL A 454 -51.32 14.97 53.90
C VAL A 454 -50.93 15.84 55.09
N ASN A 455 -51.93 16.49 55.63
CA ASN A 455 -51.90 16.91 57.03
C ASN A 455 -52.19 15.68 57.90
N CYS A 456 -51.23 15.34 58.78
CA CYS A 456 -51.45 14.90 60.12
C CYS A 456 -50.11 14.91 60.82
#